data_11ca4c7abc14fd68112e1b11e4bde3f3
#
_entry.id   11ca4c7abc14fd68112e1b11e4bde3f3
#
_cell.length_a   1.000
_cell.length_b   1.000
_cell.length_c   1.000
_cell.angle_alpha   90.00
_cell.angle_beta   90.00
_cell.angle_gamma   90.00
#
_symmetry.space_group_name_H-M   'P 1'
#
loop_
_entity.id
_entity.type
_entity.pdbx_description
1 polymer ?
#
loop_
_entity_poly.entity_id
_entity_poly.type
_entity_poly.pdbx_seq_one_letter_code
_entity_poly.pdbx_strand_id
1 'polypeptide(L)'
;MKKLLSLTLVLSSLTAFSWGLTGHRIIGHIAMDHLNPEVRAHILETLGGEDLAQVANWMDFIKSDHAYDSLKPYHYCTVANVDALEGHIHPEEGDVWEGIEKFLREIETGKFSVDEAFALKTLAHLIGDVHQPLHCGNGTDMGGNQIKVKFFWESSN
;
A
#
# COMPACT_ATOMS: atom_id res chain seq x y z
N MET A 1 -25.70 1.19 50.12
CA MET A 1 -24.57 0.63 49.35
C MET A 1 -24.76 0.97 47.90
N LYS A 2 -24.06 2.02 47.41
CA LYS A 2 -24.17 2.50 46.03
C LYS A 2 -23.19 1.69 45.17
N LYS A 3 -23.69 0.91 44.22
CA LYS A 3 -22.85 0.20 43.25
C LYS A 3 -22.38 1.21 42.21
N LEU A 4 -21.09 1.52 42.22
CA LEU A 4 -20.41 2.24 41.13
C LEU A 4 -20.33 1.30 39.93
N LEU A 5 -21.06 1.63 38.88
CA LEU A 5 -20.95 0.98 37.59
C LEU A 5 -19.78 1.69 36.86
N SER A 6 -18.61 1.06 36.86
CA SER A 6 -17.46 1.55 36.07
C SER A 6 -17.74 1.23 34.62
N LEU A 7 -18.15 2.23 33.86
CA LEU A 7 -18.27 2.18 32.39
C LEU A 7 -16.84 2.29 31.84
N THR A 8 -16.25 1.17 31.53
CA THR A 8 -14.95 1.12 30.82
C THR A 8 -15.22 1.53 29.37
N LEU A 9 -14.96 2.79 29.06
CA LEU A 9 -14.98 3.30 27.69
C LEU A 9 -13.77 2.69 26.96
N VAL A 10 -14.00 1.66 26.17
CA VAL A 10 -13.00 1.16 25.24
C VAL A 10 -12.89 2.20 24.13
N LEU A 11 -11.89 3.09 24.26
CA LEU A 11 -11.46 3.89 23.11
C LEU A 11 -10.86 2.93 22.09
N SER A 12 -11.67 2.52 21.13
CA SER A 12 -11.16 1.99 19.88
C SER A 12 -10.44 3.16 19.20
N SER A 13 -9.11 3.15 19.25
CA SER A 13 -8.31 4.01 18.40
C SER A 13 -8.65 3.63 16.96
N LEU A 14 -9.48 4.43 16.31
CA LEU A 14 -9.63 4.42 14.86
C LEU A 14 -8.28 4.86 14.33
N THR A 15 -7.43 3.90 14.00
CA THR A 15 -6.22 4.18 13.23
C THR A 15 -6.71 4.72 11.89
N ALA A 16 -6.49 6.00 11.65
CA ALA A 16 -6.71 6.60 10.35
C ALA A 16 -5.72 5.95 9.38
N PHE A 17 -6.19 5.01 8.58
CA PHE A 17 -5.43 4.48 7.47
C PHE A 17 -5.46 5.54 6.37
N SER A 18 -4.32 6.17 6.10
CA SER A 18 -4.23 7.34 5.21
C SER A 18 -4.62 7.02 3.76
N TRP A 19 -4.37 5.81 3.30
CA TRP A 19 -4.87 5.23 2.04
C TRP A 19 -5.49 3.90 2.41
N GLY A 20 -6.70 3.94 2.89
CA GLY A 20 -7.33 2.79 3.52
C GLY A 20 -7.59 1.64 2.54
N LEU A 21 -8.06 0.53 3.09
CA LEU A 21 -8.45 -0.69 2.38
C LEU A 21 -9.22 -0.42 1.06
N THR A 22 -10.01 0.65 1.02
CA THR A 22 -10.83 1.02 -0.14
C THR A 22 -9.97 1.51 -1.31
N GLY A 23 -8.92 2.31 -1.07
CA GLY A 23 -8.05 2.83 -2.14
C GLY A 23 -7.36 1.72 -2.90
N HIS A 24 -6.68 0.82 -2.21
CA HIS A 24 -6.02 -0.34 -2.82
C HIS A 24 -7.01 -1.25 -3.55
N ARG A 25 -8.20 -1.49 -2.98
CA ARG A 25 -9.24 -2.30 -3.64
C ARG A 25 -9.74 -1.66 -4.94
N ILE A 26 -9.90 -0.34 -4.98
CA ILE A 26 -10.29 0.37 -6.20
C ILE A 26 -9.23 0.19 -7.29
N ILE A 27 -7.95 0.34 -6.97
CA ILE A 27 -6.85 0.11 -7.91
C ILE A 27 -6.88 -1.32 -8.46
N GLY A 28 -7.03 -2.32 -7.59
CA GLY A 28 -7.16 -3.71 -8.00
C GLY A 28 -8.37 -3.97 -8.90
N HIS A 29 -9.53 -3.39 -8.61
CA HIS A 29 -10.72 -3.49 -9.47
C HIS A 29 -10.50 -2.87 -10.84
N ILE A 30 -9.94 -1.66 -10.90
CA ILE A 30 -9.62 -1.00 -12.18
C ILE A 30 -8.68 -1.88 -13.00
N ALA A 31 -7.63 -2.42 -12.39
CA ALA A 31 -6.72 -3.34 -13.07
C ALA A 31 -7.46 -4.55 -13.65
N MET A 32 -8.28 -5.22 -12.83
CA MET A 32 -9.05 -6.40 -13.27
C MET A 32 -10.00 -6.09 -14.43
N ASP A 33 -10.59 -4.90 -14.47
CA ASP A 33 -11.52 -4.50 -15.54
C ASP A 33 -10.82 -4.25 -16.89
N HIS A 34 -9.53 -3.94 -16.87
CA HIS A 34 -8.72 -3.69 -18.07
C HIS A 34 -7.97 -4.92 -18.58
N LEU A 35 -7.98 -6.02 -17.84
CA LEU A 35 -7.32 -7.27 -18.27
C LEU A 35 -8.15 -8.00 -19.35
N ASN A 36 -7.44 -8.59 -20.32
CA ASN A 36 -8.09 -9.54 -21.21
C ASN A 36 -8.51 -10.81 -20.44
N PRO A 37 -9.48 -11.59 -20.95
CA PRO A 37 -10.02 -12.76 -20.22
C PRO A 37 -8.98 -13.83 -19.87
N GLU A 38 -7.97 -14.03 -20.71
CA GLU A 38 -6.92 -15.04 -20.49
C GLU A 38 -6.03 -14.65 -19.32
N VAL A 39 -5.52 -13.41 -19.30
CA VAL A 39 -4.69 -12.87 -18.20
C VAL A 39 -5.50 -12.81 -16.91
N ARG A 40 -6.78 -12.41 -16.99
CA ARG A 40 -7.66 -12.41 -15.82
C ARG A 40 -7.82 -13.80 -15.21
N ALA A 41 -8.02 -14.83 -16.05
CA ALA A 41 -8.15 -16.22 -15.60
C ALA A 41 -6.85 -16.71 -14.94
N HIS A 42 -5.70 -16.39 -15.54
CA HIS A 42 -4.39 -16.74 -15.01
C HIS A 42 -4.15 -16.11 -13.62
N ILE A 43 -4.47 -14.82 -13.45
CA ILE A 43 -4.33 -14.14 -12.15
C ILE A 43 -5.23 -14.78 -11.09
N LEU A 44 -6.48 -15.08 -11.41
CA LEU A 44 -7.38 -15.76 -10.48
C LEU A 44 -6.87 -17.14 -10.08
N GLU A 45 -6.33 -17.91 -11.04
CA GLU A 45 -5.71 -19.21 -10.75
C GLU A 45 -4.49 -19.07 -9.85
N THR A 46 -3.57 -18.16 -10.18
CA THR A 46 -2.33 -17.89 -9.42
C THR A 46 -2.63 -17.43 -7.99
N LEU A 47 -3.69 -16.63 -7.80
CA LEU A 47 -4.10 -16.10 -6.50
C LEU A 47 -5.10 -17.01 -5.74
N GLY A 48 -5.30 -18.26 -6.21
CA GLY A 48 -6.17 -19.23 -5.52
C GLY A 48 -7.65 -18.86 -5.53
N GLY A 49 -8.10 -18.11 -6.55
CA GLY A 49 -9.48 -17.66 -6.73
C GLY A 49 -9.75 -16.24 -6.25
N GLU A 50 -8.79 -15.59 -5.61
CA GLU A 50 -8.87 -14.17 -5.25
C GLU A 50 -8.50 -13.29 -6.46
N ASP A 51 -9.08 -12.10 -6.54
CA ASP A 51 -8.70 -11.09 -7.53
C ASP A 51 -7.73 -10.04 -6.97
N LEU A 52 -7.20 -9.18 -7.86
CA LEU A 52 -6.26 -8.14 -7.45
C LEU A 52 -6.84 -7.18 -6.40
N ALA A 53 -8.16 -6.93 -6.43
CA ALA A 53 -8.80 -6.05 -5.43
C ALA A 53 -8.85 -6.68 -4.03
N GLN A 54 -8.96 -8.02 -3.96
CA GLN A 54 -8.97 -8.74 -2.70
C GLN A 54 -7.58 -8.77 -2.06
N VAL A 55 -6.54 -8.95 -2.87
CA VAL A 55 -5.16 -9.08 -2.38
C VAL A 55 -4.39 -7.76 -2.28
N ALA A 56 -4.90 -6.66 -2.85
CA ALA A 56 -4.21 -5.37 -2.90
C ALA A 56 -3.84 -4.78 -1.52
N ASN A 57 -4.49 -5.22 -0.44
CA ASN A 57 -4.16 -4.77 0.92
C ASN A 57 -3.17 -5.69 1.64
N TRP A 58 -2.70 -6.75 0.99
CA TRP A 58 -1.90 -7.78 1.65
C TRP A 58 -0.65 -7.22 2.34
N MET A 59 0.09 -6.30 1.71
CA MET A 59 1.31 -5.72 2.31
C MET A 59 1.03 -4.95 3.60
N ASP A 60 -0.09 -4.26 3.69
CA ASP A 60 -0.51 -3.57 4.91
C ASP A 60 -0.81 -4.56 6.05
N PHE A 61 -1.37 -5.72 5.75
CA PHE A 61 -1.66 -6.73 6.77
C PHE A 61 -0.41 -7.37 7.34
N ILE A 62 0.65 -7.51 6.53
CA ILE A 62 1.90 -8.16 6.95
C ILE A 62 2.95 -7.19 7.49
N LYS A 63 2.73 -5.87 7.44
CA LYS A 63 3.76 -4.87 7.80
C LYS A 63 4.28 -4.94 9.24
N SER A 64 3.55 -5.63 10.12
CA SER A 64 3.98 -5.89 11.50
C SER A 64 4.77 -7.18 11.65
N ASP A 65 4.86 -8.01 10.62
CA ASP A 65 5.65 -9.23 10.61
C ASP A 65 7.08 -8.93 10.16
N HIS A 66 8.04 -9.18 11.05
CA HIS A 66 9.46 -8.94 10.80
C HIS A 66 10.06 -9.76 9.63
N ALA A 67 9.40 -10.85 9.23
CA ALA A 67 9.82 -11.61 8.04
C ALA A 67 9.76 -10.78 6.75
N TYR A 68 8.96 -9.70 6.75
CA TYR A 68 8.74 -8.82 5.60
C TYR A 68 9.34 -7.42 5.78
N ASP A 69 10.23 -7.21 6.75
CA ASP A 69 10.85 -5.89 6.99
C ASP A 69 11.52 -5.30 5.74
N SER A 70 12.04 -6.15 4.86
CA SER A 70 12.65 -5.73 3.59
C SER A 70 11.68 -5.07 2.60
N LEU A 71 10.37 -5.24 2.78
CA LEU A 71 9.36 -4.61 1.94
C LEU A 71 8.94 -3.22 2.44
N LYS A 72 9.26 -2.87 3.68
CA LYS A 72 8.82 -1.60 4.29
C LYS A 72 9.22 -0.34 3.52
N PRO A 73 10.44 -0.23 2.97
CA PRO A 73 10.83 0.95 2.19
C PRO A 73 10.01 1.12 0.91
N TYR A 74 9.46 0.04 0.36
CA TYR A 74 8.74 0.08 -0.92
C TYR A 74 7.35 0.73 -0.84
N HIS A 75 6.83 1.03 0.35
CA HIS A 75 5.51 1.68 0.50
C HIS A 75 5.49 3.17 0.13
N TYR A 76 6.63 3.84 -0.01
CA TYR A 76 6.69 5.28 -0.25
C TYR A 76 7.96 5.68 -1.00
N CYS A 77 7.95 6.91 -1.50
CA CYS A 77 9.15 7.59 -1.95
C CYS A 77 9.19 9.02 -1.41
N THR A 78 10.39 9.59 -1.33
CA THR A 78 10.58 10.99 -0.98
C THR A 78 11.06 11.76 -2.20
N VAL A 79 10.24 12.69 -2.69
CA VAL A 79 10.53 13.52 -3.85
C VAL A 79 10.57 14.98 -3.41
N ALA A 80 11.71 15.64 -3.53
CA ALA A 80 11.90 17.00 -3.01
C ALA A 80 10.92 18.01 -3.61
N ASN A 81 10.61 17.87 -4.89
CA ASN A 81 9.56 18.60 -5.61
C ASN A 81 9.19 17.81 -6.88
N VAL A 82 8.08 18.19 -7.53
CA VAL A 82 7.60 17.51 -8.76
C VAL A 82 8.57 17.62 -9.94
N ASP A 83 9.41 18.65 -9.97
CA ASP A 83 10.41 18.83 -11.03
C ASP A 83 11.64 17.94 -10.83
N ALA A 84 11.78 17.30 -9.67
CA ALA A 84 12.89 16.42 -9.32
C ALA A 84 12.62 14.94 -9.64
N LEU A 85 11.51 14.61 -10.31
CA LEU A 85 11.24 13.24 -10.76
C LEU A 85 12.26 12.76 -11.79
N GLU A 86 12.69 13.63 -12.71
CA GLU A 86 13.84 13.35 -13.56
C GLU A 86 15.13 13.40 -12.74
N GLY A 87 15.76 12.25 -12.56
CA GLY A 87 17.00 12.12 -11.77
C GLY A 87 16.76 11.87 -10.28
N HIS A 88 15.58 11.36 -9.91
CA HIS A 88 15.35 10.85 -8.57
C HIS A 88 16.41 9.83 -8.19
N ILE A 89 17.03 10.04 -7.03
CA ILE A 89 18.03 9.12 -6.48
C ILE A 89 17.32 8.26 -5.45
N HIS A 90 17.26 6.96 -5.74
CA HIS A 90 16.70 6.00 -4.81
C HIS A 90 17.54 5.86 -3.54
N PRO A 91 16.94 5.76 -2.35
CA PRO A 91 17.65 5.41 -1.13
C PRO A 91 18.30 4.02 -1.24
N GLU A 92 19.33 3.76 -0.44
CA GLU A 92 20.01 2.45 -0.43
C GLU A 92 19.07 1.30 -0.06
N GLU A 93 18.09 1.55 0.81
CA GLU A 93 17.06 0.60 1.21
C GLU A 93 15.94 0.40 0.17
N GLY A 94 15.94 1.21 -0.89
CA GLY A 94 14.91 1.22 -1.93
C GLY A 94 13.74 2.15 -1.62
N ASP A 95 12.81 2.24 -2.58
CA ASP A 95 11.56 2.99 -2.47
C ASP A 95 10.46 2.33 -3.32
N VAL A 96 9.28 2.97 -3.40
CA VAL A 96 8.12 2.43 -4.13
C VAL A 96 8.41 2.23 -5.63
N TRP A 97 9.24 3.07 -6.25
CA TRP A 97 9.59 2.95 -7.66
C TRP A 97 10.43 1.71 -7.93
N GLU A 98 11.49 1.52 -7.13
CA GLU A 98 12.32 0.32 -7.24
C GLU A 98 11.52 -0.95 -6.94
N GLY A 99 10.61 -0.89 -5.97
CA GLY A 99 9.69 -1.99 -5.67
C GLY A 99 8.82 -2.34 -6.89
N ILE A 100 8.21 -1.35 -7.52
CA ILE A 100 7.39 -1.54 -8.74
C ILE A 100 8.23 -2.14 -9.86
N GLU A 101 9.40 -1.56 -10.16
CA GLU A 101 10.27 -2.07 -11.22
C GLU A 101 10.73 -3.51 -10.97
N LYS A 102 11.07 -3.84 -9.73
CA LYS A 102 11.47 -5.19 -9.33
C LYS A 102 10.35 -6.20 -9.62
N PHE A 103 9.16 -5.98 -9.08
CA PHE A 103 8.08 -6.96 -9.19
C PHE A 103 7.47 -7.00 -10.60
N LEU A 104 7.48 -5.89 -11.33
CA LEU A 104 7.14 -5.90 -12.75
C LEU A 104 8.12 -6.76 -13.55
N ARG A 105 9.41 -6.61 -13.34
CA ARG A 105 10.44 -7.43 -13.99
C ARG A 105 10.35 -8.91 -13.63
N GLU A 106 9.99 -9.24 -12.38
CA GLU A 106 9.76 -10.63 -11.97
C GLU A 106 8.61 -11.25 -12.77
N ILE A 107 7.49 -10.51 -12.92
CA ILE A 107 6.33 -10.97 -13.72
C ILE A 107 6.70 -11.09 -15.20
N GLU A 108 7.38 -10.11 -15.79
CA GLU A 108 7.78 -10.12 -17.19
C GLU A 108 8.72 -11.28 -17.55
N THR A 109 9.62 -11.61 -16.63
CA THR A 109 10.66 -12.62 -16.88
C THR A 109 10.29 -14.03 -16.38
N GLY A 110 9.24 -14.14 -15.57
CA GLY A 110 8.88 -15.38 -14.87
C GLY A 110 9.93 -15.84 -13.84
N LYS A 111 10.80 -14.92 -13.37
CA LYS A 111 11.84 -15.22 -12.39
C LYS A 111 11.50 -14.54 -11.07
N PHE A 112 10.86 -15.28 -10.20
CA PHE A 112 10.34 -14.76 -8.95
C PHE A 112 11.32 -14.93 -7.79
N SER A 113 11.42 -13.93 -6.92
CA SER A 113 12.17 -14.00 -5.66
C SER A 113 11.51 -14.93 -4.63
N VAL A 114 10.18 -15.03 -4.67
CA VAL A 114 9.36 -15.96 -3.88
C VAL A 114 8.51 -16.79 -4.84
N ASP A 115 7.40 -16.27 -5.30
CA ASP A 115 6.50 -16.87 -6.30
C ASP A 115 5.71 -15.77 -7.03
N GLU A 116 4.95 -16.17 -8.05
CA GLU A 116 4.15 -15.25 -8.86
C GLU A 116 3.03 -14.59 -8.04
N ALA A 117 2.37 -15.33 -7.16
CA ALA A 117 1.32 -14.79 -6.30
C ALA A 117 1.86 -13.70 -5.38
N PHE A 118 3.07 -13.87 -4.84
CA PHE A 118 3.76 -12.87 -4.05
C PHE A 118 4.03 -11.60 -4.88
N ALA A 119 4.58 -11.75 -6.09
CA ALA A 119 4.89 -10.63 -6.98
C ALA A 119 3.62 -9.87 -7.37
N LEU A 120 2.54 -10.56 -7.73
CA LEU A 120 1.24 -9.96 -8.09
C LEU A 120 0.62 -9.18 -6.93
N LYS A 121 0.58 -9.75 -5.71
CA LYS A 121 0.03 -9.08 -4.52
C LYS A 121 0.83 -7.83 -4.17
N THR A 122 2.14 -7.94 -4.21
CA THR A 122 3.05 -6.83 -3.91
C THR A 122 2.90 -5.73 -4.94
N LEU A 123 2.97 -6.05 -6.23
CA LEU A 123 2.83 -5.05 -7.29
C LEU A 123 1.47 -4.32 -7.22
N ALA A 124 0.37 -5.05 -7.02
CA ALA A 124 -0.96 -4.45 -6.90
C ALA A 124 -1.04 -3.44 -5.75
N HIS A 125 -0.40 -3.73 -4.62
CA HIS A 125 -0.31 -2.81 -3.48
C HIS A 125 0.52 -1.57 -3.81
N LEU A 126 1.74 -1.76 -4.33
CA LEU A 126 2.67 -0.67 -4.64
C LEU A 126 2.10 0.32 -5.68
N ILE A 127 1.38 -0.19 -6.67
CA ILE A 127 0.63 0.66 -7.61
C ILE A 127 -0.43 1.48 -6.87
N GLY A 128 -1.08 0.94 -5.87
CA GLY A 128 -1.96 1.70 -4.98
C GLY A 128 -1.23 2.80 -4.23
N ASP A 129 -0.11 2.47 -3.60
CA ASP A 129 0.68 3.40 -2.80
C ASP A 129 1.22 4.58 -3.63
N VAL A 130 1.75 4.33 -4.83
CA VAL A 130 2.27 5.40 -5.70
C VAL A 130 1.17 6.37 -6.18
N HIS A 131 -0.09 5.96 -6.15
CA HIS A 131 -1.23 6.82 -6.46
C HIS A 131 -1.73 7.62 -5.25
N GLN A 132 -1.19 7.37 -4.06
CA GLN A 132 -1.49 8.16 -2.86
C GLN A 132 -0.48 9.32 -2.75
N PRO A 133 -0.92 10.59 -2.93
CA PRO A 133 0.00 11.73 -3.04
C PRO A 133 0.96 11.88 -1.85
N LEU A 134 0.51 11.52 -0.65
CA LEU A 134 1.33 11.63 0.56
C LEU A 134 2.39 10.53 0.69
N HIS A 135 2.25 9.41 -0.05
CA HIS A 135 3.30 8.38 -0.13
C HIS A 135 4.44 8.78 -1.06
N CYS A 136 4.24 9.79 -1.93
CA CYS A 136 5.27 10.38 -2.77
C CYS A 136 5.49 11.86 -2.39
N GLY A 137 5.51 12.15 -1.10
CA GLY A 137 5.68 13.49 -0.55
C GLY A 137 7.13 13.94 -0.46
N ASN A 138 7.34 15.16 0.01
CA ASN A 138 8.65 15.78 0.13
C ASN A 138 9.45 15.35 1.39
N GLY A 139 8.92 14.44 2.19
CA GLY A 139 9.54 13.90 3.40
C GLY A 139 9.50 14.82 4.63
N THR A 140 8.94 16.04 4.52
CA THR A 140 8.96 17.01 5.62
C THR A 140 7.79 16.85 6.60
N ASP A 141 6.78 16.06 6.25
CA ASP A 141 5.52 15.91 6.97
C ASP A 141 5.22 14.47 7.40
N MET A 142 6.20 13.56 7.28
CA MET A 142 6.08 12.14 7.55
C MET A 142 4.92 11.48 6.77
N GLY A 143 4.83 11.73 5.46
CA GLY A 143 3.76 11.20 4.62
C GLY A 143 2.38 11.77 4.99
N GLY A 144 2.32 13.04 5.37
CA GLY A 144 1.10 13.74 5.79
C GLY A 144 0.71 13.54 7.26
N ASN A 145 1.36 12.62 7.98
CA ASN A 145 1.00 12.32 9.38
C ASN A 145 1.20 13.48 10.34
N GLN A 146 1.99 14.49 9.97
CA GLN A 146 2.19 15.71 10.76
C GLN A 146 1.24 16.85 10.36
N ILE A 147 0.45 16.68 9.31
CA ILE A 147 -0.48 17.70 8.83
C ILE A 147 -1.79 17.59 9.60
N LYS A 148 -2.13 18.64 10.34
CA LYS A 148 -3.41 18.73 11.03
C LYS A 148 -4.50 19.20 10.07
N VAL A 149 -5.54 18.40 9.91
CA VAL A 149 -6.70 18.72 9.07
C VAL A 149 -7.97 18.83 9.88
N LYS A 150 -8.95 19.55 9.35
CA LYS A 150 -10.32 19.55 9.87
C LYS A 150 -11.19 18.82 8.85
N PHE A 151 -11.84 17.76 9.29
CA PHE A 151 -12.75 16.97 8.46
C PHE A 151 -14.08 16.84 9.19
N PHE A 152 -15.17 17.32 8.57
CA PHE A 152 -16.50 17.36 9.18
C PHE A 152 -16.50 17.92 10.62
N TRP A 153 -15.77 19.04 10.85
CA TRP A 153 -15.66 19.74 12.14
C TRP A 153 -14.78 19.05 13.20
N GLU A 154 -14.28 17.85 12.93
CA GLU A 154 -13.32 17.16 13.77
C GLU A 154 -11.88 17.47 13.32
N SER A 155 -10.97 17.58 14.30
CA SER A 155 -9.54 17.75 14.00
C SER A 155 -8.90 16.37 13.94
N SER A 156 -8.16 16.10 12.89
CA SER A 156 -7.41 14.85 12.68
C SER A 156 -6.03 15.18 12.09
N ASN A 157 -5.17 14.21 12.07
CA ASN A 157 -3.88 14.20 11.38
C ASN A 157 -3.75 12.91 10.58
#